data_a6b8baef7cf7926592037a86df38003f
#
_entry.id   a6b8baef7cf7926592037a86df38003f
#
_cell.length_a   1.000
_cell.length_b   1.000
_cell.length_c   1.000
_cell.angle_alpha   90.00
_cell.angle_beta   90.00
_cell.angle_gamma   90.00
#
_symmetry.space_group_name_H-M   'P 1'
#
loop_
_entity.id
_entity.type
_entity.pdbx_description
1 polymer ?
#
loop_
_entity_poly.entity_id
_entity_poly.type
_entity_poly.pdbx_seq_one_letter_code
_entity_poly.pdbx_strand_id
1 'polypeptide(L)'
;MIDGKEYVRTVKEYFAFLEVEYNMRLSDEVVNGSFYYDVSYKDKVRAISISYENAEDYLQVIIFILHNNKLANYDDKTKTLHLNRLNSLVLSTANKSEIDLNNEYFLGFETENGLKKRILKSAKELRLCLQHFNELSIT
;
A
#
# COMPACT_ATOMS: atom_id res chain seq x y z
N MET A 1 12.92 -10.96 13.19
CA MET A 1 12.47 -9.55 13.16
C MET A 1 13.18 -8.82 12.03
N ILE A 2 12.43 -8.12 11.21
CA ILE A 2 13.00 -7.35 10.10
C ILE A 2 13.61 -6.05 10.62
N ASP A 3 14.80 -5.65 10.12
CA ASP A 3 15.35 -4.35 10.45
C ASP A 3 14.78 -3.27 9.50
N GLY A 4 15.00 -1.99 9.89
CA GLY A 4 14.42 -0.87 9.16
C GLY A 4 14.91 -0.74 7.72
N LYS A 5 16.19 -1.00 7.49
CA LYS A 5 16.76 -0.92 6.13
C LYS A 5 16.17 -1.98 5.22
N GLU A 6 16.03 -3.20 5.73
CA GLU A 6 15.45 -4.30 4.97
C GLU A 6 13.99 -4.07 4.70
N TYR A 7 13.24 -3.54 5.67
CA TYR A 7 11.84 -3.18 5.48
C TYR A 7 11.68 -2.15 4.37
N VAL A 8 12.41 -1.04 4.46
CA VAL A 8 12.36 0.03 3.47
C VAL A 8 12.69 -0.49 2.07
N ARG A 9 13.75 -1.27 1.96
CA ARG A 9 14.16 -1.85 0.68
C ARG A 9 13.07 -2.77 0.10
N THR A 10 12.48 -3.62 0.94
CA THR A 10 11.42 -4.54 0.53
C THR A 10 10.19 -3.79 0.04
N VAL A 11 9.75 -2.77 0.77
CA VAL A 11 8.60 -1.96 0.37
C VAL A 11 8.88 -1.25 -0.95
N LYS A 12 10.04 -0.63 -1.10
CA LYS A 12 10.41 0.09 -2.33
C LYS A 12 10.44 -0.86 -3.53
N GLU A 13 10.84 -2.09 -3.34
CA GLU A 13 10.86 -3.10 -4.40
C GLU A 13 9.44 -3.55 -4.77
N TYR A 14 8.64 -3.94 -3.77
CA TYR A 14 7.32 -4.50 -4.02
C TYR A 14 6.29 -3.44 -4.46
N PHE A 15 6.46 -2.21 -4.02
CA PHE A 15 5.56 -1.10 -4.34
C PHE A 15 6.12 -0.17 -5.43
N ALA A 16 7.15 -0.61 -6.18
CA ALA A 16 7.73 0.19 -7.26
C ALA A 16 6.70 0.58 -8.33
N PHE A 17 5.62 -0.19 -8.48
CA PHE A 17 4.55 0.13 -9.42
C PHE A 17 3.90 1.48 -9.13
N LEU A 18 3.96 1.97 -7.89
CA LEU A 18 3.43 3.29 -7.55
C LEU A 18 4.16 4.39 -8.31
N GLU A 19 5.48 4.23 -8.49
CA GLU A 19 6.28 5.18 -9.25
C GLU A 19 6.13 4.96 -10.77
N VAL A 20 6.16 3.71 -11.20
CA VAL A 20 6.21 3.34 -12.62
C VAL A 20 4.86 3.51 -13.30
N GLU A 21 3.78 3.06 -12.66
CA GLU A 21 2.45 3.05 -13.27
C GLU A 21 1.58 4.25 -12.88
N TYR A 22 1.82 4.81 -11.70
CA TYR A 22 0.96 5.86 -11.15
C TYR A 22 1.65 7.21 -10.97
N ASN A 23 2.92 7.30 -11.34
CA ASN A 23 3.73 8.54 -11.24
C ASN A 23 3.74 9.16 -9.84
N MET A 24 3.59 8.33 -8.82
CA MET A 24 3.73 8.78 -7.43
C MET A 24 5.21 8.91 -7.10
N ARG A 25 5.53 9.77 -6.16
CA ARG A 25 6.90 9.96 -5.69
C ARG A 25 7.06 9.49 -4.27
N LEU A 26 8.21 8.90 -3.96
CA LEU A 26 8.58 8.62 -2.59
C LEU A 26 8.60 9.94 -1.81
N SER A 27 7.78 10.05 -0.79
CA SER A 27 7.66 11.29 -0.02
C SER A 27 8.32 11.21 1.35
N ASP A 28 8.41 10.02 1.94
CA ASP A 28 9.00 9.87 3.26
C ASP A 28 9.44 8.44 3.53
N GLU A 29 10.50 8.30 4.32
CA GLU A 29 10.98 7.03 4.86
C GLU A 29 11.24 7.26 6.34
N VAL A 30 10.51 6.55 7.20
CA VAL A 30 10.66 6.65 8.64
C VAL A 30 11.18 5.33 9.18
N VAL A 31 12.28 5.39 9.93
CA VAL A 31 12.79 4.26 10.70
C VAL A 31 12.99 4.78 12.10
N ASN A 32 12.11 4.39 13.02
CA ASN A 32 12.17 4.81 14.42
C ASN A 32 12.69 3.64 15.25
N GLY A 33 14.01 3.57 15.39
CA GLY A 33 14.68 2.46 16.07
C GLY A 33 14.31 1.13 15.42
N SER A 34 13.90 0.18 16.24
CA SER A 34 13.36 -1.11 15.80
C SER A 34 11.85 -1.21 16.03
N PHE A 35 11.20 -0.09 16.37
CA PHE A 35 9.79 -0.10 16.78
C PHE A 35 8.82 0.09 15.62
N TYR A 36 9.12 1.03 14.74
CA TYR A 36 8.15 1.49 13.76
C TYR A 36 8.86 1.90 12.46
N TYR A 37 8.30 1.47 11.34
CA TYR A 37 8.78 1.81 10.01
C TYR A 37 7.63 2.32 9.16
N ASP A 38 7.90 3.29 8.29
CA ASP A 38 6.93 3.78 7.33
C ASP A 38 7.62 4.17 6.04
N VAL A 39 7.03 3.80 4.91
CA VAL A 39 7.44 4.27 3.60
C VAL A 39 6.20 4.87 2.95
N SER A 40 6.29 6.12 2.54
CA SER A 40 5.14 6.84 1.99
C SER A 40 5.43 7.35 0.59
N TYR A 41 4.39 7.28 -0.24
CA TYR A 41 4.39 7.78 -1.62
C TYR A 41 3.26 8.78 -1.78
N LYS A 42 3.43 9.72 -2.71
CA LYS A 42 2.43 10.76 -2.86
C LYS A 42 2.41 11.30 -4.30
N ASP A 43 1.22 11.69 -4.75
CA ASP A 43 1.01 12.55 -5.90
C ASP A 43 0.20 13.77 -5.46
N LYS A 44 -0.41 14.50 -6.41
CA LYS A 44 -1.16 15.73 -6.07
C LYS A 44 -2.47 15.46 -5.33
N VAL A 45 -3.02 14.26 -5.48
CA VAL A 45 -4.37 13.95 -4.99
C VAL A 45 -4.40 12.85 -3.93
N ARG A 46 -3.33 12.06 -3.80
CA ARG A 46 -3.27 10.93 -2.86
C ARG A 46 -1.92 10.82 -2.20
N ALA A 47 -1.92 10.29 -0.99
CA ALA A 47 -0.71 9.82 -0.32
C ALA A 47 -0.96 8.39 0.17
N ILE A 48 0.05 7.53 0.07
CA ILE A 48 -0.05 6.14 0.48
C ILE A 48 1.05 5.87 1.50
N SER A 49 0.66 5.37 2.67
CA SER A 49 1.56 5.00 3.75
C SER A 49 1.58 3.49 3.90
N ILE A 50 2.76 2.90 3.88
CA ILE A 50 2.97 1.47 4.11
C ILE A 50 3.80 1.36 5.39
N SER A 51 3.15 1.07 6.51
CA SER A 51 3.76 1.10 7.84
C SER A 51 3.76 -0.26 8.51
N TYR A 52 4.75 -0.46 9.37
CA TYR A 52 4.87 -1.68 10.16
C TYR A 52 5.32 -1.35 11.58
N GLU A 53 4.58 -1.88 12.55
CA GLU A 53 4.90 -1.75 13.96
C GLU A 53 5.37 -3.10 14.49
N ASN A 54 6.64 -3.20 14.89
CA ASN A 54 7.24 -4.46 15.30
C ASN A 54 6.61 -5.06 16.56
N ALA A 55 6.32 -4.22 17.57
CA ALA A 55 5.80 -4.70 18.85
C ALA A 55 4.46 -5.44 18.69
N GLU A 56 3.58 -4.91 17.84
CA GLU A 56 2.25 -5.48 17.60
C GLU A 56 2.22 -6.38 16.37
N ASP A 57 3.34 -6.52 15.66
CA ASP A 57 3.40 -7.23 14.38
C ASP A 57 2.30 -6.75 13.43
N TYR A 58 2.16 -5.44 13.32
CA TYR A 58 1.05 -4.82 12.61
C TYR A 58 1.51 -4.10 11.35
N LEU A 59 1.13 -4.67 10.21
CA LEU A 59 1.36 -4.09 8.88
C LEU A 59 0.09 -3.38 8.44
N GLN A 60 0.22 -2.13 8.04
CA GLN A 60 -0.93 -1.31 7.65
C GLN A 60 -0.63 -0.52 6.38
N VAL A 61 -1.57 -0.55 5.44
CA VAL A 61 -1.51 0.29 4.25
C VAL A 61 -2.72 1.21 4.24
N ILE A 62 -2.46 2.51 4.17
CA ILE A 62 -3.52 3.54 4.19
C ILE A 62 -3.35 4.43 2.96
N ILE A 63 -4.46 4.70 2.29
CA ILE A 63 -4.53 5.67 1.20
C ILE A 63 -5.23 6.91 1.74
N PHE A 64 -4.52 8.04 1.71
CA PHE A 64 -5.07 9.34 2.10
C PHE A 64 -5.47 10.11 0.84
N ILE A 65 -6.70 10.61 0.82
CA ILE A 65 -7.15 11.52 -0.24
C ILE A 65 -6.75 12.92 0.21
N LEU A 66 -5.98 13.61 -0.62
CA LEU A 66 -5.47 14.94 -0.29
C LEU A 66 -6.47 16.01 -0.69
N HIS A 67 -6.56 17.06 0.12
CA HIS A 67 -7.32 18.26 -0.18
C HIS A 67 -6.35 19.44 -0.29
N ASN A 68 -6.28 20.07 -1.46
CA ASN A 68 -5.31 21.12 -1.74
C ASN A 68 -3.86 20.70 -1.41
N ASN A 69 -3.51 19.47 -1.78
CA ASN A 69 -2.19 18.87 -1.56
C ASN A 69 -1.83 18.68 -0.08
N LYS A 70 -2.84 18.66 0.80
CA LYS A 70 -2.67 18.49 2.24
C LYS A 70 -3.48 17.32 2.75
N LEU A 71 -2.98 16.66 3.81
CA LEU A 71 -3.71 15.60 4.49
C LEU A 71 -4.97 16.16 5.14
N ALA A 72 -6.07 15.43 5.00
CA ALA A 72 -7.29 15.69 5.71
C ALA A 72 -7.18 15.17 7.15
N ASN A 73 -8.20 15.44 7.98
CA ASN A 73 -8.28 14.87 9.32
C ASN A 73 -8.28 13.33 9.24
N TYR A 74 -7.47 12.67 10.04
CA TYR A 74 -7.37 11.22 10.07
C TYR A 74 -8.74 10.55 10.29
N ASP A 75 -9.62 11.17 11.07
CA ASP A 75 -10.94 10.63 11.39
C ASP A 75 -11.93 10.72 10.22
N ASP A 76 -11.58 11.44 9.16
CA ASP A 76 -12.44 11.54 7.97
C ASP A 76 -12.33 10.23 7.16
N LYS A 77 -13.31 9.36 7.33
CA LYS A 77 -13.33 8.04 6.71
C LYS A 77 -13.49 8.08 5.19
N THR A 78 -13.84 9.23 4.62
CA THR A 78 -13.90 9.42 3.17
C THR A 78 -12.55 9.81 2.60
N LYS A 79 -11.60 10.23 3.45
CA LYS A 79 -10.27 10.71 3.06
C LYS A 79 -9.14 9.83 3.59
N THR A 80 -9.42 8.97 4.56
CA THR A 80 -8.46 8.02 5.15
C THR A 80 -8.98 6.61 4.89
N LEU A 81 -8.38 5.94 3.92
CA LEU A 81 -8.90 4.68 3.39
C LEU A 81 -7.95 3.53 3.71
N HIS A 82 -8.41 2.60 4.53
CA HIS A 82 -7.63 1.42 4.87
C HIS A 82 -7.73 0.38 3.75
N LEU A 83 -6.59 -0.19 3.35
CA LEU A 83 -6.52 -1.14 2.26
C LEU A 83 -7.43 -2.35 2.46
N ASN A 84 -7.53 -2.86 3.68
CA ASN A 84 -8.38 -4.02 3.98
C ASN A 84 -9.83 -3.81 3.53
N ARG A 85 -10.35 -2.62 3.80
CA ARG A 85 -11.72 -2.27 3.42
C ARG A 85 -11.85 -2.13 1.91
N LEU A 86 -10.89 -1.45 1.28
CA LEU A 86 -10.91 -1.25 -0.18
C LEU A 86 -10.78 -2.58 -0.92
N ASN A 87 -9.94 -3.47 -0.42
CA ASN A 87 -9.74 -4.77 -1.06
C ASN A 87 -11.03 -5.59 -1.10
N SER A 88 -11.83 -5.53 -0.03
CA SER A 88 -13.13 -6.22 0.00
C SER A 88 -14.09 -5.68 -1.06
N LEU A 89 -14.06 -4.36 -1.30
CA LEU A 89 -14.89 -3.74 -2.34
C LEU A 89 -14.42 -4.12 -3.74
N VAL A 90 -13.11 -4.14 -3.96
CA VAL A 90 -12.51 -4.49 -5.26
C VAL A 90 -12.80 -5.93 -5.64
N LEU A 91 -12.68 -6.86 -4.69
CA LEU A 91 -12.91 -8.29 -4.96
C LEU A 91 -14.35 -8.58 -5.43
N SER A 92 -15.30 -7.69 -5.11
CA SER A 92 -16.66 -7.82 -5.60
C SER A 92 -16.86 -7.32 -7.04
N THR A 93 -15.90 -6.55 -7.56
CA THR A 93 -15.99 -5.95 -8.91
C THR A 93 -14.94 -6.46 -9.90
N ALA A 94 -13.78 -6.88 -9.43
CA ALA A 94 -12.70 -7.38 -10.28
C ALA A 94 -13.04 -8.77 -10.83
N ASN A 95 -12.75 -9.00 -12.10
CA ASN A 95 -12.92 -10.31 -12.68
C ASN A 95 -11.68 -11.18 -12.52
N LYS A 96 -11.83 -12.49 -12.77
CA LYS A 96 -10.74 -13.45 -12.58
C LYS A 96 -9.51 -13.13 -13.44
N SER A 97 -9.73 -12.68 -14.68
CA SER A 97 -8.64 -12.34 -15.60
C SER A 97 -7.78 -11.19 -15.05
N GLU A 98 -8.42 -10.17 -14.49
CA GLU A 98 -7.72 -9.03 -13.88
C GLU A 98 -6.89 -9.48 -12.68
N ILE A 99 -7.47 -10.34 -11.84
CA ILE A 99 -6.80 -10.87 -10.65
C ILE A 99 -5.58 -11.71 -11.07
N ASP A 100 -5.74 -12.56 -12.07
CA ASP A 100 -4.66 -13.40 -12.57
C ASP A 100 -3.51 -12.57 -13.17
N LEU A 101 -3.83 -11.55 -13.95
CA LEU A 101 -2.81 -10.65 -14.52
C LEU A 101 -2.08 -9.87 -13.43
N ASN A 102 -2.80 -9.44 -12.41
CA ASN A 102 -2.20 -8.75 -11.28
C ASN A 102 -1.22 -9.66 -10.52
N ASN A 103 -1.62 -10.90 -10.27
CA ASN A 103 -0.74 -11.88 -9.62
C ASN A 103 0.49 -12.17 -10.46
N GLU A 104 0.33 -12.27 -11.78
CA GLU A 104 1.43 -12.51 -12.71
C GLU A 104 2.47 -11.40 -12.68
N TYR A 105 2.05 -10.16 -12.51
CA TYR A 105 2.94 -9.00 -12.38
C TYR A 105 3.96 -9.20 -11.24
N PHE A 106 3.54 -9.86 -10.17
CA PHE A 106 4.36 -10.02 -8.96
C PHE A 106 5.08 -11.38 -8.85
N LEU A 107 5.05 -12.22 -9.90
CA LEU A 107 5.66 -13.55 -9.83
C LEU A 107 7.15 -13.53 -9.45
N GLY A 108 7.89 -12.50 -9.90
CA GLY A 108 9.31 -12.37 -9.59
C GLY A 108 9.62 -12.01 -8.13
N PHE A 109 8.61 -11.70 -7.34
CA PHE A 109 8.80 -11.27 -5.95
C PHE A 109 8.45 -12.36 -4.93
N GLU A 110 8.14 -13.57 -5.37
CA GLU A 110 7.78 -14.67 -4.46
C GLU A 110 8.88 -14.91 -3.42
N THR A 111 8.47 -15.13 -2.17
CA THR A 111 9.37 -15.24 -1.03
C THR A 111 8.83 -16.23 0.00
N GLU A 112 9.73 -16.84 0.77
CA GLU A 112 9.36 -17.72 1.88
C GLU A 112 9.30 -16.98 3.22
N ASN A 113 9.77 -15.74 3.28
CA ASN A 113 9.75 -14.92 4.50
C ASN A 113 8.32 -14.50 4.85
N GLY A 114 7.87 -14.78 6.08
CA GLY A 114 6.50 -14.55 6.50
C GLY A 114 6.05 -13.10 6.42
N LEU A 115 6.84 -12.16 6.90
CA LEU A 115 6.50 -10.74 6.82
C LEU A 115 6.54 -10.23 5.38
N LYS A 116 7.55 -10.62 4.63
CA LYS A 116 7.65 -10.22 3.22
C LYS A 116 6.48 -10.75 2.39
N LYS A 117 5.97 -11.95 2.70
CA LYS A 117 4.74 -12.46 2.07
C LYS A 117 3.56 -11.55 2.34
N ARG A 118 3.44 -11.05 3.55
CA ARG A 118 2.36 -10.12 3.92
C ARG A 118 2.50 -8.78 3.22
N ILE A 119 3.72 -8.26 3.13
CA ILE A 119 4.02 -7.03 2.38
C ILE A 119 3.67 -7.23 0.90
N LEU A 120 4.06 -8.37 0.33
CA LEU A 120 3.75 -8.69 -1.07
C LEU A 120 2.24 -8.80 -1.30
N LYS A 121 1.51 -9.44 -0.39
CA LYS A 121 0.05 -9.53 -0.47
C LYS A 121 -0.57 -8.13 -0.48
N SER A 122 -0.08 -7.24 0.39
CA SER A 122 -0.57 -5.86 0.44
C SER A 122 -0.26 -5.11 -0.87
N ALA A 123 0.89 -5.34 -1.48
CA ALA A 123 1.25 -4.74 -2.75
C ALA A 123 0.29 -5.19 -3.87
N LYS A 124 -0.01 -6.49 -3.92
CA LYS A 124 -0.97 -7.05 -4.89
C LYS A 124 -2.36 -6.44 -4.70
N GLU A 125 -2.82 -6.37 -3.47
CA GLU A 125 -4.13 -5.81 -3.14
C GLU A 125 -4.20 -4.32 -3.51
N LEU A 126 -3.17 -3.56 -3.18
CA LEU A 126 -3.13 -2.13 -3.49
C LEU A 126 -3.13 -1.87 -5.00
N ARG A 127 -2.33 -2.62 -5.74
CA ARG A 127 -2.27 -2.44 -7.20
C ARG A 127 -3.63 -2.69 -7.84
N LEU A 128 -4.32 -3.75 -7.42
CA LEU A 128 -5.67 -4.05 -7.92
C LEU A 128 -6.67 -2.96 -7.50
N CYS A 129 -6.59 -2.48 -6.25
CA CYS A 129 -7.43 -1.39 -5.76
C CYS A 129 -7.26 -0.11 -6.60
N LEU A 130 -6.03 0.25 -6.93
CA LEU A 130 -5.76 1.46 -7.70
C LEU A 130 -6.29 1.35 -9.13
N GLN A 131 -6.31 0.16 -9.71
CA GLN A 131 -6.89 -0.08 -11.04
C GLN A 131 -8.39 0.17 -11.06
N HIS A 132 -9.07 -0.02 -9.94
CA HIS A 132 -10.51 0.15 -9.79
C HIS A 132 -10.90 1.34 -8.91
N PHE A 133 -9.94 2.21 -8.59
CA PHE A 133 -10.12 3.23 -7.55
C PHE A 133 -11.34 4.13 -7.81
N ASN A 134 -11.54 4.55 -9.05
CA ASN A 134 -12.65 5.44 -9.40
C ASN A 134 -14.01 4.73 -9.40
N GLU A 135 -14.03 3.41 -9.37
CA GLU A 135 -15.25 2.61 -9.37
C GLU A 135 -15.71 2.23 -7.96
N LEU A 136 -14.85 2.47 -6.96
CA LEU A 136 -15.14 2.07 -5.59
C LEU A 136 -16.11 3.06 -4.93
N SER A 137 -17.11 2.50 -4.23
CA SER A 137 -17.98 3.28 -3.37
C SER A 137 -17.32 3.43 -2.01
N ILE A 138 -16.79 4.61 -1.73
CA ILE A 138 -16.06 4.89 -0.49
C ILE A 138 -16.86 5.71 0.52
N THR A 139 -18.11 5.94 0.25
CA THR A 139 -19.02 6.63 1.18
C THR A 139 -19.71 5.66 2.12
#